data_1a1a71087f32c51585ab8fb7559009b0
#
_entry.id   1a1a71087f32c51585ab8fb7559009b0
#
_cell.length_a   1.000
_cell.length_b   1.000
_cell.length_c   1.000
_cell.angle_alpha   90.00
_cell.angle_beta   90.00
_cell.angle_gamma   90.00
#
_symmetry.space_group_name_H-M   'P 1'
#
loop_
_entity.id
_entity.type
_entity.pdbx_description
1 polymer ?
#
loop_
_entity_poly.entity_id
_entity_poly.type
_entity_poly.pdbx_seq_one_letter_code
_entity_poly.pdbx_strand_id
1 'polypeptide(L)'
;MFNSKIVIYDQTAQEKKKSVATLKRESFVDDNWDYEDALEGTYTGARISYKSGKNSKEISVFLGLKAEKASGSRVLKINETASDAADAYYKAAAAVNQSNEQATTLSGEIWPNPKICAGVCVTISGMGKANGKYFVDKSTTEVSDGNTKQNVEMHKCQTRLSYTPKKQKKPTTTKKSYKVGDIVNFHGGTHYISSWPGSKGYSARAGKAKITLGPNCAGNGKDDGHARICGSGCNHQPE
;
A
#
# COMPACT_ATOMS: atom_id res chain seq x y z
N MET A 1 26.57 5.89 -1.87
CA MET A 1 26.45 7.17 -1.14
C MET A 1 26.65 8.32 -2.11
N PHE A 2 25.72 9.23 -2.23
CA PHE A 2 25.88 10.43 -3.06
C PHE A 2 26.20 11.60 -2.12
N ASN A 3 27.38 12.23 -2.31
CA ASN A 3 27.83 13.36 -1.50
C ASN A 3 27.64 13.15 0.01
N SER A 4 28.09 12.00 0.54
CA SER A 4 27.95 11.61 1.96
C SER A 4 26.49 11.52 2.47
N LYS A 5 25.51 11.44 1.58
CA LYS A 5 24.11 11.28 1.93
C LYS A 5 23.62 9.88 1.59
N ILE A 6 22.83 9.31 2.49
CA ILE A 6 22.06 8.07 2.21
C ILE A 6 20.80 8.49 1.45
N VAL A 7 20.62 7.94 0.25
CA VAL A 7 19.44 8.16 -0.56
C VAL A 7 18.56 6.93 -0.48
N ILE A 8 17.36 7.10 0.02
CA ILE A 8 16.32 6.04 0.04
C ILE A 8 15.28 6.43 -1.01
N TYR A 9 14.96 5.50 -1.91
CA TYR A 9 13.98 5.73 -2.96
C TYR A 9 13.07 4.51 -3.15
N ASP A 10 11.87 4.76 -3.63
CA ASP A 10 10.96 3.72 -4.11
C ASP A 10 11.36 3.36 -5.55
N GLN A 11 11.83 2.13 -5.74
CA GLN A 11 12.25 1.61 -7.05
C GLN A 11 11.12 1.69 -8.07
N THR A 12 9.89 1.36 -7.69
CA THR A 12 8.71 1.44 -8.57
C THR A 12 8.48 2.85 -9.09
N ALA A 13 8.73 3.86 -8.26
CA ALA A 13 8.63 5.26 -8.66
C ALA A 13 9.77 5.66 -9.61
N GLN A 14 10.97 5.13 -9.40
CA GLN A 14 12.12 5.38 -10.30
C GLN A 14 11.92 4.70 -11.65
N GLU A 15 11.44 3.47 -11.69
CA GLU A 15 11.15 2.76 -12.94
C GLU A 15 10.11 3.46 -13.83
N LYS A 16 9.23 4.29 -13.25
CA LYS A 16 8.27 5.10 -14.00
C LYS A 16 8.87 6.35 -14.64
N LYS A 17 10.03 6.79 -14.20
CA LYS A 17 10.71 7.98 -14.75
C LYS A 17 11.18 7.74 -16.17
N LYS A 18 11.38 8.81 -16.93
CA LYS A 18 11.96 8.73 -18.26
C LYS A 18 13.39 8.20 -18.18
N SER A 19 13.79 7.42 -19.18
CA SER A 19 15.16 6.95 -19.32
C SER A 19 16.11 8.13 -19.49
N VAL A 20 17.26 8.06 -18.82
CA VAL A 20 18.30 9.10 -18.86
C VAL A 20 19.15 9.01 -20.14
N ALA A 21 19.20 7.82 -20.75
CA ALA A 21 19.93 7.55 -21.98
C ALA A 21 19.25 6.44 -22.78
N THR A 22 19.55 6.39 -24.07
CA THR A 22 19.24 5.27 -24.95
C THR A 22 20.55 4.60 -25.33
N LEU A 23 20.66 3.31 -25.03
CA LEU A 23 21.79 2.48 -25.41
C LEU A 23 21.43 1.66 -26.65
N LYS A 24 22.35 1.60 -27.58
CA LYS A 24 22.28 0.76 -28.76
C LYS A 24 23.46 -0.20 -28.74
N ARG A 25 23.53 -1.10 -29.72
CA ARG A 25 24.65 -2.05 -29.85
C ARG A 25 26.01 -1.35 -29.84
N GLU A 26 26.12 -0.26 -30.56
CA GLU A 26 27.33 0.57 -30.63
C GLU A 26 27.71 1.28 -29.32
N SER A 27 26.82 1.28 -28.34
CA SER A 27 27.10 1.84 -27.03
C SER A 27 27.90 0.88 -26.14
N PHE A 28 27.95 -0.40 -26.52
CA PHE A 28 28.72 -1.42 -25.82
C PHE A 28 30.13 -1.54 -26.41
N VAL A 29 31.12 -1.66 -25.54
CA VAL A 29 32.51 -1.79 -25.93
C VAL A 29 32.74 -3.19 -26.49
N ASP A 30 33.34 -3.31 -27.64
CA ASP A 30 33.68 -4.59 -28.31
C ASP A 30 32.48 -5.58 -28.39
N ASP A 31 31.26 -5.05 -28.45
CA ASP A 31 30.03 -5.84 -28.45
C ASP A 31 29.92 -6.76 -27.22
N ASN A 32 30.55 -6.35 -26.10
CA ASN A 32 30.60 -7.09 -24.84
C ASN A 32 29.34 -6.79 -24.01
N TRP A 33 28.30 -7.58 -24.26
CA TRP A 33 27.04 -7.55 -23.50
C TRP A 33 26.45 -8.93 -23.43
N ASP A 34 25.72 -9.18 -22.36
CA ASP A 34 25.01 -10.42 -22.10
C ASP A 34 23.54 -10.14 -21.81
N TYR A 35 22.66 -10.94 -22.39
CA TYR A 35 21.22 -10.83 -22.22
C TYR A 35 20.63 -12.16 -21.81
N GLU A 36 19.97 -12.17 -20.70
CA GLU A 36 19.26 -13.32 -20.15
C GLU A 36 17.76 -13.06 -20.11
N ASP A 37 16.97 -14.03 -20.56
CA ASP A 37 15.51 -14.03 -20.48
C ASP A 37 15.04 -15.39 -19.96
N ALA A 38 14.85 -15.48 -18.65
CA ALA A 38 14.51 -16.70 -17.94
C ALA A 38 13.03 -16.75 -17.60
N LEU A 39 12.41 -17.89 -17.92
CA LEU A 39 11.04 -18.19 -17.49
C LEU A 39 11.02 -18.85 -16.11
N GLU A 40 12.11 -19.50 -15.76
CA GLU A 40 12.31 -20.13 -14.45
C GLU A 40 12.34 -19.05 -13.36
N GLY A 41 11.75 -19.35 -12.20
CA GLY A 41 11.69 -18.40 -11.09
C GLY A 41 10.71 -17.24 -11.30
N THR A 42 9.94 -17.20 -12.39
CA THR A 42 8.96 -16.15 -12.62
C THR A 42 7.53 -16.60 -12.31
N TYR A 43 6.73 -15.68 -11.76
CA TYR A 43 5.39 -16.00 -11.29
C TYR A 43 4.36 -14.96 -11.75
N THR A 44 3.15 -15.44 -11.99
CA THR A 44 1.99 -14.60 -12.34
C THR A 44 1.18 -14.17 -11.12
N GLY A 45 1.47 -14.75 -9.97
CA GLY A 45 0.82 -14.47 -8.70
C GLY A 45 1.43 -15.28 -7.57
N ALA A 46 0.99 -14.99 -6.35
CA ALA A 46 1.39 -15.73 -5.16
C ALA A 46 0.21 -16.09 -4.28
N ARG A 47 0.36 -17.19 -3.58
CA ARG A 47 -0.52 -17.62 -2.49
C ARG A 47 0.27 -17.62 -1.20
N ILE A 48 -0.24 -16.92 -0.20
CA ILE A 48 0.29 -16.90 1.16
C ILE A 48 -0.75 -17.44 2.14
N SER A 49 -0.33 -18.31 3.04
CA SER A 49 -1.15 -18.81 4.13
C SER A 49 -0.62 -18.27 5.45
N TYR A 50 -1.50 -17.72 6.27
CA TYR A 50 -1.15 -17.20 7.59
C TYR A 50 -2.20 -17.57 8.63
N LYS A 51 -1.81 -17.60 9.88
CA LYS A 51 -2.72 -17.87 11.01
C LYS A 51 -3.23 -16.55 11.57
N SER A 52 -4.55 -16.40 11.64
CA SER A 52 -5.19 -15.20 12.21
C SER A 52 -5.35 -15.33 13.70
N GLY A 53 -4.64 -14.47 14.46
CA GLY A 53 -4.87 -14.09 15.85
C GLY A 53 -5.33 -15.19 16.80
N LYS A 54 -6.31 -14.86 17.64
CA LYS A 54 -6.78 -15.67 18.76
C LYS A 54 -7.36 -17.05 18.40
N ASN A 55 -7.83 -17.25 17.17
CA ASN A 55 -8.54 -18.49 16.79
C ASN A 55 -7.65 -19.48 16.02
N SER A 56 -6.38 -19.21 15.83
CA SER A 56 -5.41 -20.06 15.09
C SER A 56 -5.92 -20.57 13.74
N LYS A 57 -6.96 -19.94 13.18
CA LYS A 57 -7.51 -20.32 11.88
C LYS A 57 -6.55 -19.93 10.79
N GLU A 58 -6.18 -20.89 9.96
CA GLU A 58 -5.40 -20.64 8.78
C GLU A 58 -6.23 -19.92 7.72
N ILE A 59 -5.72 -18.79 7.25
CA ILE A 59 -6.31 -17.99 6.18
C ILE A 59 -5.35 -18.02 5.01
N SER A 60 -5.85 -18.41 3.82
CA SER A 60 -5.08 -18.39 2.59
C SER A 60 -5.60 -17.30 1.68
N VAL A 61 -4.71 -16.44 1.20
CA VAL A 61 -5.01 -15.40 0.23
C VAL A 61 -4.21 -15.59 -1.05
N PHE A 62 -4.80 -15.20 -2.16
CA PHE A 62 -4.16 -15.22 -3.46
C PHE A 62 -4.15 -13.82 -4.07
N LEU A 63 -3.02 -13.42 -4.63
CA LEU A 63 -2.85 -12.20 -5.40
C LEU A 63 -2.15 -12.52 -6.72
N GLY A 64 -2.71 -12.12 -7.84
CA GLY A 64 -2.12 -12.42 -9.15
C GLY A 64 -2.63 -11.52 -10.27
N LEU A 65 -1.84 -11.44 -11.34
CA LEU A 65 -2.20 -10.78 -12.61
C LEU A 65 -3.25 -11.58 -13.38
N LYS A 66 -3.28 -12.90 -13.17
CA LYS A 66 -4.25 -13.85 -13.73
C LYS A 66 -4.95 -14.58 -12.60
N ALA A 67 -6.12 -15.15 -12.87
CA ALA A 67 -6.77 -16.04 -11.93
C ALA A 67 -5.86 -17.24 -11.62
N GLU A 68 -5.88 -17.70 -10.39
CA GLU A 68 -4.96 -18.76 -9.92
C GLU A 68 -4.99 -20.03 -10.78
N LYS A 69 -6.17 -20.42 -11.24
CA LYS A 69 -6.38 -21.63 -12.08
C LYS A 69 -6.38 -21.33 -13.59
N ALA A 70 -6.02 -20.11 -14.00
CA ALA A 70 -5.99 -19.78 -15.42
C ALA A 70 -4.82 -20.49 -16.13
N SER A 71 -5.01 -20.78 -17.41
CA SER A 71 -3.96 -21.38 -18.24
C SER A 71 -2.70 -20.50 -18.22
N GLY A 72 -1.55 -21.13 -18.01
CA GLY A 72 -0.26 -20.46 -17.89
C GLY A 72 -0.09 -19.65 -16.60
N SER A 73 -0.92 -19.90 -15.58
CA SER A 73 -0.72 -19.33 -14.25
C SER A 73 0.40 -20.07 -13.53
N ARG A 74 1.37 -19.30 -13.03
CA ARG A 74 2.47 -19.77 -12.18
C ARG A 74 2.34 -19.11 -10.84
N VAL A 75 2.10 -19.90 -9.80
CA VAL A 75 1.76 -19.43 -8.46
C VAL A 75 2.89 -19.72 -7.50
N LEU A 76 3.47 -18.67 -6.94
CA LEU A 76 4.44 -18.76 -5.85
C LEU A 76 3.71 -19.08 -4.54
N LYS A 77 4.10 -20.16 -3.89
CA LYS A 77 3.61 -20.52 -2.54
C LYS A 77 4.55 -19.92 -1.50
N ILE A 78 4.00 -19.09 -0.62
CA ILE A 78 4.75 -18.38 0.40
C ILE A 78 4.35 -18.93 1.77
N ASN A 79 5.35 -19.38 2.53
CA ASN A 79 5.18 -19.88 3.89
C ASN A 79 5.73 -18.87 4.91
N GLU A 80 5.15 -17.69 4.92
CA GLU A 80 5.51 -16.63 5.85
C GLU A 80 4.34 -16.25 6.75
N THR A 81 4.66 -15.79 7.94
CA THR A 81 3.65 -15.25 8.86
C THR A 81 3.18 -13.88 8.36
N ALA A 82 1.88 -13.62 8.48
CA ALA A 82 1.31 -12.32 8.21
C ALA A 82 0.46 -11.87 9.40
N SER A 83 0.49 -10.58 9.69
CA SER A 83 -0.27 -9.99 10.80
C SER A 83 -1.76 -9.91 10.48
N ASP A 84 -2.08 -9.61 9.24
CA ASP A 84 -3.45 -9.53 8.73
C ASP A 84 -3.50 -9.81 7.22
N ALA A 85 -4.69 -9.72 6.64
CA ALA A 85 -4.88 -9.96 5.21
C ALA A 85 -4.16 -8.92 4.32
N ALA A 86 -4.06 -7.67 4.76
CA ALA A 86 -3.38 -6.64 3.97
C ALA A 86 -1.88 -6.89 3.93
N ASP A 87 -1.27 -7.23 5.07
CA ASP A 87 0.14 -7.62 5.17
C ASP A 87 0.42 -8.85 4.29
N ALA A 88 -0.47 -9.85 4.31
CA ALA A 88 -0.35 -11.03 3.45
C ALA A 88 -0.34 -10.65 1.96
N TYR A 89 -1.22 -9.75 1.53
CA TYR A 89 -1.25 -9.29 0.14
C TYR A 89 0.01 -8.48 -0.23
N TYR A 90 0.51 -7.62 0.67
CA TYR A 90 1.76 -6.88 0.42
C TYR A 90 2.96 -7.81 0.30
N LYS A 91 3.08 -8.81 1.18
CA LYS A 91 4.13 -9.82 1.11
C LYS A 91 4.04 -10.64 -0.18
N ALA A 92 2.83 -11.04 -0.57
CA ALA A 92 2.60 -11.75 -1.82
C ALA A 92 3.05 -10.92 -3.04
N ALA A 93 2.68 -9.63 -3.09
CA ALA A 93 3.10 -8.73 -4.16
C ALA A 93 4.62 -8.55 -4.18
N ALA A 94 5.24 -8.33 -3.03
CA ALA A 94 6.68 -8.13 -2.90
C ALA A 94 7.48 -9.35 -3.38
N ALA A 95 7.09 -10.55 -2.93
CA ALA A 95 7.77 -11.79 -3.30
C ALA A 95 7.70 -12.09 -4.81
N VAL A 96 6.52 -11.90 -5.43
CA VAL A 96 6.38 -12.07 -6.89
C VAL A 96 7.21 -11.04 -7.64
N ASN A 97 7.16 -9.79 -7.24
CA ASN A 97 7.92 -8.73 -7.90
C ASN A 97 9.43 -8.96 -7.79
N GLN A 98 9.91 -9.38 -6.62
CA GLN A 98 11.31 -9.70 -6.40
C GLN A 98 11.77 -10.89 -7.25
N SER A 99 10.98 -11.96 -7.32
CA SER A 99 11.30 -13.11 -8.18
C SER A 99 11.30 -12.74 -9.66
N ASN A 100 10.35 -11.93 -10.10
CA ASN A 100 10.22 -11.56 -11.50
C ASN A 100 11.26 -10.51 -11.93
N GLU A 101 11.89 -9.81 -11.01
CA GLU A 101 12.91 -8.79 -11.31
C GLU A 101 14.10 -9.38 -12.05
N GLN A 102 14.47 -10.61 -11.72
CA GLN A 102 15.57 -11.34 -12.34
C GLN A 102 15.16 -12.08 -13.63
N ALA A 103 13.90 -11.96 -14.06
CA ALA A 103 13.41 -12.68 -15.23
C ALA A 103 14.08 -12.26 -16.54
N THR A 104 14.42 -10.99 -16.67
CA THR A 104 15.07 -10.46 -17.88
C THR A 104 16.14 -9.48 -17.43
N THR A 105 17.37 -9.86 -17.62
CA THR A 105 18.55 -9.05 -17.25
C THR A 105 19.40 -8.72 -18.47
N LEU A 106 20.13 -7.65 -18.38
CA LEU A 106 21.15 -7.27 -19.34
C LEU A 106 22.34 -6.70 -18.59
N SER A 107 23.51 -7.20 -18.94
CA SER A 107 24.78 -6.70 -18.42
C SER A 107 25.75 -6.43 -19.56
N GLY A 108 26.72 -5.58 -19.32
CA GLY A 108 27.75 -5.31 -20.31
C GLY A 108 28.65 -4.14 -19.98
N GLU A 109 29.70 -4.03 -20.76
CA GLU A 109 30.64 -2.91 -20.72
C GLU A 109 30.20 -1.84 -21.72
N ILE A 110 29.95 -0.62 -21.25
CA ILE A 110 29.54 0.50 -22.07
C ILE A 110 30.61 1.58 -22.14
N TRP A 111 30.56 2.38 -23.18
CA TRP A 111 31.33 3.62 -23.23
C TRP A 111 30.93 4.51 -22.05
N PRO A 112 31.91 5.07 -21.32
CA PRO A 112 31.64 5.81 -20.08
C PRO A 112 30.63 6.92 -20.27
N ASN A 113 29.57 6.88 -19.48
CA ASN A 113 28.51 7.87 -19.49
C ASN A 113 28.11 8.24 -18.05
N PRO A 114 28.47 9.45 -17.56
CA PRO A 114 28.22 9.86 -16.18
C PRO A 114 26.75 9.99 -15.82
N LYS A 115 25.84 9.98 -16.79
CA LYS A 115 24.39 9.98 -16.55
C LYS A 115 23.87 8.61 -16.15
N ILE A 116 24.62 7.54 -16.41
CA ILE A 116 24.22 6.16 -16.15
C ILE A 116 24.84 5.74 -14.83
N CYS A 117 24.02 5.66 -13.80
CA CYS A 117 24.40 5.21 -12.47
C CYS A 117 23.31 4.28 -11.93
N ALA A 118 23.58 3.58 -10.83
CA ALA A 118 22.57 2.77 -10.17
C ALA A 118 21.34 3.61 -9.78
N GLY A 119 20.14 3.07 -9.98
CA GLY A 119 18.88 3.74 -9.66
C GLY A 119 18.27 4.59 -10.76
N VAL A 120 18.83 4.59 -11.97
CA VAL A 120 18.24 5.27 -13.12
C VAL A 120 17.71 4.28 -14.16
N CYS A 121 16.85 4.77 -15.05
CA CYS A 121 16.38 3.97 -16.17
C CYS A 121 17.12 4.32 -17.46
N VAL A 122 17.39 3.30 -18.27
CA VAL A 122 17.90 3.43 -19.64
C VAL A 122 16.97 2.71 -20.60
N THR A 123 17.02 3.10 -21.88
CA THR A 123 16.28 2.41 -22.94
C THR A 123 17.26 1.68 -23.83
N ILE A 124 17.05 0.40 -24.07
CA ILE A 124 17.78 -0.39 -25.05
C ILE A 124 17.01 -0.35 -26.37
N SER A 125 17.70 -0.07 -27.47
CA SER A 125 17.10 0.05 -28.79
C SER A 125 18.00 -0.55 -29.89
N GLY A 126 17.39 -1.21 -30.87
CA GLY A 126 18.13 -1.81 -32.00
C GLY A 126 18.79 -3.16 -31.66
N MET A 127 18.44 -3.81 -30.53
CA MET A 127 19.03 -5.07 -30.06
C MET A 127 18.00 -6.23 -30.02
N GLY A 128 17.00 -6.19 -30.90
CA GLY A 128 16.03 -7.28 -31.03
C GLY A 128 15.20 -7.54 -29.76
N LYS A 129 15.27 -8.74 -29.20
CA LYS A 129 14.55 -9.14 -27.98
C LYS A 129 14.98 -8.34 -26.75
N ALA A 130 16.23 -7.89 -26.71
CA ALA A 130 16.75 -7.08 -25.61
C ALA A 130 16.17 -5.65 -25.60
N ASN A 131 15.44 -5.24 -26.64
CA ASN A 131 14.83 -3.91 -26.65
C ASN A 131 13.87 -3.72 -25.49
N GLY A 132 13.91 -2.54 -24.90
CA GLY A 132 13.01 -2.19 -23.81
C GLY A 132 13.59 -1.17 -22.85
N LYS A 133 12.86 -0.91 -21.81
CA LYS A 133 13.28 -0.06 -20.71
C LYS A 133 13.87 -0.91 -19.60
N TYR A 134 15.04 -0.52 -19.14
CA TYR A 134 15.78 -1.20 -18.08
C TYR A 134 16.04 -0.26 -16.92
N PHE A 135 16.07 -0.82 -15.72
CA PHE A 135 16.52 -0.16 -14.52
C PHE A 135 17.94 -0.62 -14.22
N VAL A 136 18.82 0.33 -13.93
CA VAL A 136 20.24 0.05 -13.66
C VAL A 136 20.38 -0.29 -12.17
N ASP A 137 20.71 -1.55 -11.90
CA ASP A 137 20.91 -2.06 -10.54
C ASP A 137 22.29 -1.69 -10.05
N LYS A 138 23.29 -1.87 -10.91
CA LYS A 138 24.68 -1.61 -10.57
C LYS A 138 25.41 -0.95 -11.74
N SER A 139 26.23 0.01 -11.43
CA SER A 139 27.13 0.65 -12.38
C SER A 139 28.48 0.81 -11.72
N THR A 140 29.49 0.20 -12.32
CA THR A 140 30.87 0.23 -11.83
C THR A 140 31.73 0.94 -12.86
N THR A 141 32.38 2.03 -12.48
CA THR A 141 33.30 2.76 -13.36
C THR A 141 34.71 2.54 -12.86
N GLU A 142 35.57 2.01 -13.73
CA GLU A 142 36.97 1.79 -13.49
C GLU A 142 37.79 2.78 -14.32
N VAL A 143 38.72 3.44 -13.67
CA VAL A 143 39.64 4.38 -14.30
C VAL A 143 41.06 3.88 -14.07
N SER A 144 41.76 3.53 -15.12
CA SER A 144 43.12 2.99 -15.06
C SER A 144 43.91 3.45 -16.29
N ASP A 145 45.11 3.99 -16.06
CA ASP A 145 46.14 4.32 -17.08
C ASP A 145 45.60 4.96 -18.39
N GLY A 146 44.72 5.94 -18.22
CA GLY A 146 44.15 6.66 -19.38
C GLY A 146 42.95 5.96 -20.01
N ASN A 147 42.55 4.81 -19.52
CA ASN A 147 41.36 4.11 -19.98
C ASN A 147 40.26 4.16 -18.91
N THR A 148 39.05 4.43 -19.32
CA THR A 148 37.87 4.42 -18.45
C THR A 148 36.87 3.40 -18.98
N LYS A 149 36.47 2.48 -18.12
CA LYS A 149 35.50 1.43 -18.42
C LYS A 149 34.30 1.58 -17.50
N GLN A 150 33.09 1.31 -18.03
CA GLN A 150 31.86 1.33 -17.24
C GLN A 150 31.09 0.04 -17.46
N ASN A 151 31.02 -0.78 -16.44
CA ASN A 151 30.22 -2.00 -16.41
C ASN A 151 28.85 -1.69 -15.81
N VAL A 152 27.78 -2.18 -16.44
CA VAL A 152 26.40 -1.99 -16.02
C VAL A 152 25.72 -3.34 -15.89
N GLU A 153 24.94 -3.49 -14.82
CA GLU A 153 24.04 -4.60 -14.60
C GLU A 153 22.63 -4.01 -14.47
N MET A 154 21.67 -4.52 -15.22
CA MET A 154 20.33 -3.95 -15.26
C MET A 154 19.26 -5.02 -15.50
N HIS A 155 18.08 -4.79 -14.95
CA HIS A 155 16.92 -5.63 -15.20
C HIS A 155 15.86 -4.87 -16.01
N LYS A 156 15.05 -5.61 -16.77
CA LYS A 156 13.99 -5.04 -17.58
C LYS A 156 12.81 -4.57 -16.71
N CYS A 157 12.40 -3.32 -16.87
CA CYS A 157 11.22 -2.79 -16.19
C CYS A 157 9.97 -3.55 -16.64
N GLN A 158 9.36 -4.31 -15.75
CA GLN A 158 8.17 -5.12 -15.99
C GLN A 158 6.95 -4.57 -15.26
N THR A 159 5.77 -5.08 -15.63
CA THR A 159 4.54 -4.78 -14.89
C THR A 159 4.62 -5.44 -13.52
N ARG A 160 4.64 -4.61 -12.48
CA ARG A 160 4.67 -5.08 -11.09
C ARG A 160 3.29 -5.44 -10.57
N LEU A 161 3.22 -6.50 -9.80
CA LEU A 161 2.03 -6.86 -9.04
C LEU A 161 1.87 -5.85 -7.89
N SER A 162 0.67 -5.30 -7.74
CA SER A 162 0.38 -4.34 -6.68
C SER A 162 -0.92 -4.69 -5.96
N TYR A 163 -0.97 -4.37 -4.68
CA TYR A 163 -2.18 -4.49 -3.88
C TYR A 163 -2.59 -3.11 -3.38
N THR A 164 -3.82 -2.74 -3.65
CA THR A 164 -4.43 -1.55 -3.08
C THR A 164 -5.50 -1.99 -2.08
N PRO A 165 -5.33 -1.73 -0.79
CA PRO A 165 -6.32 -2.10 0.20
C PRO A 165 -7.64 -1.41 -0.14
N LYS A 166 -8.71 -2.20 -0.22
CA LYS A 166 -10.06 -1.63 -0.31
C LYS A 166 -10.22 -0.75 0.93
N LYS A 167 -10.39 0.55 0.75
CA LYS A 167 -10.77 1.45 1.84
C LYS A 167 -11.99 0.82 2.50
N GLN A 168 -11.84 0.31 3.70
CA GLN A 168 -12.99 -0.04 4.51
C GLN A 168 -13.81 1.26 4.55
N LYS A 169 -15.01 1.22 3.94
CA LYS A 169 -15.97 2.27 4.20
C LYS A 169 -16.12 2.25 5.71
N LYS A 170 -15.57 3.28 6.41
CA LYS A 170 -15.96 3.51 7.81
C LYS A 170 -17.48 3.32 7.80
N PRO A 171 -18.04 2.49 8.70
CA PRO A 171 -19.47 2.41 8.79
C PRO A 171 -19.91 3.86 8.87
N THR A 172 -20.62 4.31 7.85
CA THR A 172 -21.26 5.62 7.87
C THR A 172 -22.28 5.45 8.97
N THR A 173 -21.92 5.81 10.20
CA THR A 173 -22.90 6.12 11.21
C THR A 173 -23.66 7.27 10.58
N THR A 174 -24.72 6.94 9.85
CA THR A 174 -25.75 7.89 9.49
C THR A 174 -26.14 8.49 10.84
N LYS A 175 -25.65 9.70 11.10
CA LYS A 175 -26.09 10.46 12.27
C LYS A 175 -27.59 10.57 12.09
N LYS A 176 -28.35 9.69 12.77
CA LYS A 176 -29.79 9.79 12.78
C LYS A 176 -30.08 11.14 13.39
N SER A 177 -30.57 12.08 12.62
CA SER A 177 -31.05 13.35 13.13
C SER A 177 -32.38 13.07 13.80
N TYR A 178 -32.42 13.22 15.08
CA TYR A 178 -33.65 13.07 15.85
C TYR A 178 -34.32 14.44 15.99
N LYS A 179 -35.64 14.46 15.94
CA LYS A 179 -36.46 15.64 16.16
C LYS A 179 -37.09 15.61 17.54
N VAL A 180 -37.42 16.77 18.07
CA VAL A 180 -38.23 16.87 19.28
C VAL A 180 -39.56 16.13 19.06
N GLY A 181 -39.88 15.25 19.98
CA GLY A 181 -41.09 14.38 19.89
C GLY A 181 -40.76 12.93 19.49
N ASP A 182 -39.61 12.67 18.88
CA ASP A 182 -39.24 11.31 18.47
C ASP A 182 -39.11 10.39 19.68
N ILE A 183 -39.58 9.15 19.50
CA ILE A 183 -39.44 8.09 20.49
C ILE A 183 -38.26 7.22 20.10
N VAL A 184 -37.25 7.15 20.94
CA VAL A 184 -36.04 6.36 20.73
C VAL A 184 -35.92 5.24 21.73
N ASN A 185 -35.29 4.14 21.36
CA ASN A 185 -34.90 3.11 22.30
C ASN A 185 -33.58 3.50 22.97
N PHE A 186 -33.65 3.86 24.24
CA PHE A 186 -32.47 4.14 25.07
C PHE A 186 -31.93 2.85 25.63
N HIS A 187 -30.67 2.58 25.46
CA HIS A 187 -30.04 1.31 25.91
C HIS A 187 -29.59 1.31 27.37
N GLY A 188 -29.95 2.34 28.10
CA GLY A 188 -29.48 2.51 29.49
C GLY A 188 -28.08 3.15 29.53
N GLY A 189 -27.68 3.53 30.73
CA GLY A 189 -26.38 4.13 31.01
C GLY A 189 -26.46 5.36 31.89
N THR A 190 -25.33 6.05 32.03
CA THR A 190 -25.27 7.28 32.82
C THR A 190 -25.77 8.46 31.98
N HIS A 191 -26.73 9.21 32.51
CA HIS A 191 -27.12 10.50 31.98
C HIS A 191 -26.64 11.62 32.92
N TYR A 192 -26.29 12.75 32.33
CA TYR A 192 -25.74 13.88 33.05
C TYR A 192 -26.70 15.07 33.04
N ILE A 193 -26.72 15.85 34.10
CA ILE A 193 -27.59 17.03 34.25
C ILE A 193 -27.20 18.10 33.18
N SER A 194 -25.92 18.18 32.88
CA SER A 194 -25.42 19.09 31.86
C SER A 194 -24.25 18.48 31.07
N SER A 195 -23.89 19.09 29.95
CA SER A 195 -22.75 18.69 29.12
C SER A 195 -21.39 19.22 29.64
N TRP A 196 -21.35 19.89 30.77
CA TRP A 196 -20.11 20.42 31.31
C TRP A 196 -19.28 19.31 32.00
N PRO A 197 -17.94 19.36 31.86
CA PRO A 197 -17.07 18.43 32.59
C PRO A 197 -17.31 18.51 34.08
N GLY A 198 -17.45 17.35 34.73
CA GLY A 198 -17.74 17.27 36.18
C GLY A 198 -19.22 17.30 36.54
N SER A 199 -20.14 17.37 35.59
CA SER A 199 -21.58 17.27 35.87
C SER A 199 -21.93 15.96 36.56
N LYS A 200 -22.84 16.04 37.51
CA LYS A 200 -23.36 14.86 38.23
C LYS A 200 -24.11 13.94 37.26
N GLY A 201 -23.69 12.66 37.23
CA GLY A 201 -24.35 11.63 36.45
C GLY A 201 -25.31 10.78 37.27
N TYR A 202 -26.38 10.32 36.67
CA TYR A 202 -27.37 9.43 37.24
C TYR A 202 -27.53 8.22 36.31
N SER A 203 -27.72 7.05 36.90
CA SER A 203 -27.98 5.84 36.14
C SER A 203 -29.43 5.85 35.64
N ALA A 204 -29.61 5.65 34.34
CA ALA A 204 -30.91 5.49 33.71
C ALA A 204 -31.06 4.07 33.16
N ARG A 205 -32.25 3.49 33.34
CA ARG A 205 -32.59 2.15 32.83
C ARG A 205 -32.85 2.21 31.32
N ALA A 206 -32.60 1.09 30.66
CA ALA A 206 -32.97 0.94 29.25
C ALA A 206 -34.49 1.01 29.06
N GLY A 207 -34.93 1.61 27.96
CA GLY A 207 -36.35 1.73 27.68
C GLY A 207 -36.65 2.71 26.53
N LYS A 208 -37.94 2.94 26.26
CA LYS A 208 -38.38 3.96 25.34
C LYS A 208 -38.24 5.33 25.98
N ALA A 209 -37.61 6.26 25.28
CA ALA A 209 -37.44 7.64 25.72
C ALA A 209 -37.90 8.60 24.66
N LYS A 210 -38.57 9.69 25.04
CA LYS A 210 -39.00 10.75 24.09
C LYS A 210 -37.98 11.90 24.10
N ILE A 211 -37.64 12.37 22.94
CA ILE A 211 -36.74 13.52 22.80
C ILE A 211 -37.54 14.79 23.07
N THR A 212 -37.16 15.52 24.09
CA THR A 212 -37.85 16.75 24.55
C THR A 212 -37.13 18.03 24.11
N LEU A 213 -35.83 17.95 23.83
CA LEU A 213 -35.02 19.09 23.39
C LEU A 213 -34.22 18.69 22.15
N GLY A 214 -34.20 19.56 21.16
CA GLY A 214 -33.41 19.36 19.93
C GLY A 214 -31.92 19.59 20.16
N PRO A 215 -31.06 19.19 19.22
CA PRO A 215 -29.61 19.29 19.31
C PRO A 215 -29.07 20.72 19.43
N ASN A 216 -29.89 21.75 19.15
CA ASN A 216 -29.49 23.15 19.13
C ASN A 216 -29.94 23.95 20.37
N CYS A 217 -30.39 23.31 21.41
CA CYS A 217 -30.82 23.97 22.66
C CYS A 217 -29.71 24.09 23.71
N ALA A 218 -28.45 24.17 23.31
CA ALA A 218 -27.35 24.51 24.19
C ALA A 218 -26.96 25.95 23.96
N GLY A 219 -27.17 26.80 24.96
CA GLY A 219 -26.57 28.15 24.94
C GLY A 219 -25.06 28.07 24.80
N ASN A 220 -24.51 28.85 23.90
CA ASN A 220 -23.10 29.27 23.68
C ASN A 220 -22.01 28.30 24.18
N GLY A 221 -21.94 27.10 23.62
CA GLY A 221 -20.82 26.18 23.85
C GLY A 221 -20.78 25.17 22.69
N LYS A 222 -19.60 24.98 22.11
CA LYS A 222 -19.33 24.17 20.92
C LYS A 222 -20.20 22.93 20.80
N ASP A 223 -20.82 22.77 19.63
CA ASP A 223 -21.69 21.68 19.21
C ASP A 223 -21.03 20.29 19.41
N ASP A 224 -21.38 19.60 20.46
CA ASP A 224 -21.00 18.20 20.68
C ASP A 224 -22.05 17.21 20.15
N GLY A 225 -23.09 17.68 19.49
CA GLY A 225 -24.05 16.84 18.76
C GLY A 225 -24.86 15.85 19.64
N HIS A 226 -24.98 16.06 20.93
CA HIS A 226 -25.67 15.16 21.84
C HIS A 226 -27.10 15.64 22.12
N ALA A 227 -28.09 14.86 21.67
CA ALA A 227 -29.48 15.07 22.01
C ALA A 227 -29.73 14.74 23.50
N ARG A 228 -30.40 15.63 24.23
CA ARG A 228 -30.85 15.35 25.59
C ARG A 228 -32.09 14.48 25.56
N ILE A 229 -32.07 13.39 26.31
CA ILE A 229 -33.16 12.43 26.42
C ILE A 229 -33.74 12.56 27.83
N CYS A 230 -35.03 12.92 27.95
CA CYS A 230 -35.77 12.78 29.20
C CYS A 230 -36.57 11.47 29.20
N GLY A 231 -36.28 10.60 30.15
CA GLY A 231 -37.13 9.43 30.42
C GLY A 231 -38.43 9.88 31.09
N SER A 232 -39.51 9.09 30.87
CA SER A 232 -40.80 9.27 31.50
C SER A 232 -40.65 9.20 33.07
N GLY A 233 -40.52 10.35 33.70
CA GLY A 233 -40.36 10.44 35.18
C GLY A 233 -39.83 11.76 35.71
N CYS A 234 -39.46 12.71 34.84
CA CYS A 234 -39.06 14.05 35.29
C CYS A 234 -40.23 15.03 35.17
N ASN A 235 -41.10 15.00 36.19
CA ASN A 235 -41.96 16.16 36.47
C ASN A 235 -41.07 17.25 37.07
N HIS A 236 -40.69 18.24 36.29
CA HIS A 236 -40.21 19.53 36.79
C HIS A 236 -41.35 20.53 36.51
N GLN A 237 -42.09 20.83 37.56
CA GLN A 237 -42.84 22.07 37.63
C GLN A 237 -41.86 23.22 37.81
N PRO A 238 -42.03 24.33 37.11
CA PRO A 238 -41.31 25.55 37.40
C PRO A 238 -41.97 26.27 38.60
N GLU A 239 -41.22 26.61 39.57
CA GLU A 239 -41.44 27.85 40.36
C GLU A 239 -40.60 28.98 39.78
#